data_61946b418f4ccb2c32b2e8f008281898
#
_entry.id   61946b418f4ccb2c32b2e8f008281898
#
_cell.length_a   1.000
_cell.length_b   1.000
_cell.length_c   1.000
_cell.angle_alpha   90.00
_cell.angle_beta   90.00
_cell.angle_gamma   90.00
#
_symmetry.space_group_name_H-M   'P 1'
#
loop_
_entity.id
_entity.type
_entity.pdbx_description
1 polymer ?
#
loop_
_entity_poly.entity_id
_entity_poly.type
_entity_poly.pdbx_seq_one_letter_code
_entity_poly.pdbx_strand_id
1 'polypeptide(L)'
;MSRRVLVLAHTGREESLKAAWEACALLHASGMVPVMQESELDDMERFFGHLAQPVEVLHDHVRLPDVELVMVLGGDGTILRAAELVREVDVPLLGVNLGHVGFLAESERADLAQTVEWIASREYTVEERMTIDVQVWVRGQKIWHTWALNEAAIEKANRERMLEVVTEVDERPLTSFGSDGIVLATPTGSTAYAFSAGGPVVWPEVEALVIVPISAHALFAKPLVVSPRSRLAVEVLSRTDAQGVLWCDGRRSVDLPPGARVEVTKSATPVRLARTHQTPFSARLVRKFELPIHGWRGPVPKADAVHTGPIPVVRTPRPMPPLQVPQTPEPQAAGPHTDRPDTDPDPSTAK
;
A
#
# COMPACT_ATOMS: atom_id res chain seq x y z
N MET A 1 -26.54 4.82 28.06
CA MET A 1 -26.07 3.55 27.41
C MET A 1 -24.59 3.38 27.72
N SER A 2 -24.16 2.18 28.07
CA SER A 2 -22.74 1.88 28.30
C SER A 2 -21.98 1.98 26.97
N ARG A 3 -20.80 2.61 27.00
CA ARG A 3 -19.93 2.76 25.84
C ARG A 3 -19.19 1.44 25.61
N ARG A 4 -19.24 0.92 24.40
CA ARG A 4 -18.67 -0.38 24.01
C ARG A 4 -17.51 -0.21 23.05
N VAL A 5 -16.38 -0.86 23.35
CA VAL A 5 -15.19 -0.87 22.50
C VAL A 5 -14.87 -2.32 22.13
N LEU A 6 -14.91 -2.63 20.84
CA LEU A 6 -14.51 -3.95 20.36
C LEU A 6 -12.96 -4.01 20.34
N VAL A 7 -12.41 -4.95 21.08
CA VAL A 7 -10.97 -5.25 21.09
C VAL A 7 -10.72 -6.40 20.13
N LEU A 8 -9.90 -6.17 19.11
CA LEU A 8 -9.55 -7.14 18.08
C LEU A 8 -8.04 -7.31 18.05
N ALA A 9 -7.55 -8.53 18.28
CA ALA A 9 -6.13 -8.84 18.39
C ALA A 9 -5.68 -9.87 17.36
N HIS A 10 -4.38 -9.93 17.12
CA HIS A 10 -3.80 -11.00 16.32
C HIS A 10 -3.65 -12.27 17.17
N THR A 11 -4.52 -13.26 16.94
CA THR A 11 -4.62 -14.48 17.77
C THR A 11 -3.37 -15.38 17.72
N GLY A 12 -2.55 -15.29 16.69
CA GLY A 12 -1.33 -16.10 16.55
C GLY A 12 -0.10 -15.56 17.31
N ARG A 13 -0.23 -14.50 18.14
CA ARG A 13 0.90 -13.89 18.86
C ARG A 13 0.55 -13.62 20.31
N GLU A 14 1.29 -14.24 21.22
CA GLU A 14 1.11 -14.07 22.66
C GLU A 14 1.13 -12.59 23.10
N GLU A 15 2.04 -11.79 22.52
CA GLU A 15 2.11 -10.35 22.81
C GLU A 15 0.82 -9.60 22.45
N SER A 16 0.14 -10.02 21.38
CA SER A 16 -1.13 -9.40 20.98
C SER A 16 -2.26 -9.77 21.92
N LEU A 17 -2.31 -11.04 22.36
CA LEU A 17 -3.27 -11.51 23.35
C LEU A 17 -3.05 -10.84 24.71
N LYS A 18 -1.78 -10.66 25.11
CA LYS A 18 -1.43 -9.92 26.34
C LYS A 18 -1.88 -8.47 26.27
N ALA A 19 -1.64 -7.81 25.14
CA ALA A 19 -2.11 -6.43 24.94
C ALA A 19 -3.65 -6.34 24.95
N ALA A 20 -4.36 -7.34 24.42
CA ALA A 20 -5.82 -7.41 24.48
C ALA A 20 -6.32 -7.57 25.91
N TRP A 21 -5.68 -8.42 26.68
CA TRP A 21 -6.00 -8.61 28.09
C TRP A 21 -5.81 -7.32 28.91
N GLU A 22 -4.69 -6.63 28.72
CA GLU A 22 -4.40 -5.31 29.32
C GLU A 22 -5.42 -4.25 28.88
N ALA A 23 -5.75 -4.21 27.57
CA ALA A 23 -6.73 -3.25 27.02
C ALA A 23 -8.12 -3.43 27.63
N CYS A 24 -8.60 -4.68 27.75
CA CYS A 24 -9.90 -4.97 28.38
C CYS A 24 -9.95 -4.47 29.84
N ALA A 25 -8.89 -4.68 30.61
CA ALA A 25 -8.79 -4.18 31.98
C ALA A 25 -8.83 -2.64 32.05
N LEU A 26 -8.06 -1.96 31.18
CA LEU A 26 -8.01 -0.49 31.11
C LEU A 26 -9.33 0.11 30.67
N LEU A 27 -9.99 -0.47 29.66
CA LEU A 27 -11.30 -0.03 29.18
C LEU A 27 -12.34 -0.12 30.30
N HIS A 28 -12.39 -1.25 31.02
CA HIS A 28 -13.30 -1.42 32.14
C HIS A 28 -13.04 -0.41 33.26
N ALA A 29 -11.77 -0.21 33.63
CA ALA A 29 -11.38 0.78 34.64
C ALA A 29 -11.78 2.22 34.25
N SER A 30 -11.87 2.51 32.95
CA SER A 30 -12.32 3.80 32.40
C SER A 30 -13.86 3.88 32.20
N GLY A 31 -14.64 2.92 32.72
CA GLY A 31 -16.10 2.90 32.65
C GLY A 31 -16.66 2.51 31.28
N MET A 32 -15.86 1.90 30.43
CA MET A 32 -16.27 1.36 29.13
C MET A 32 -16.43 -0.17 29.20
N VAL A 33 -17.22 -0.72 28.30
CA VAL A 33 -17.42 -2.17 28.23
C VAL A 33 -16.56 -2.73 27.09
N PRO A 34 -15.54 -3.57 27.38
CA PRO A 34 -14.79 -4.27 26.37
C PRO A 34 -15.68 -5.32 25.70
N VAL A 35 -15.57 -5.43 24.39
CA VAL A 35 -16.24 -6.44 23.56
C VAL A 35 -15.18 -7.24 22.83
N MET A 36 -15.34 -8.54 22.68
CA MET A 36 -14.43 -9.39 21.91
C MET A 36 -15.22 -10.39 21.04
N GLN A 37 -14.57 -10.91 20.01
CA GLN A 37 -15.07 -12.08 19.33
C GLN A 37 -14.88 -13.31 20.23
N GLU A 38 -15.82 -14.25 20.23
CA GLU A 38 -15.77 -15.46 21.07
C GLU A 38 -14.43 -16.19 20.96
N SER A 39 -14.01 -16.48 19.74
CA SER A 39 -12.74 -17.21 19.49
C SER A 39 -11.50 -16.48 20.02
N GLU A 40 -11.48 -15.13 19.99
CA GLU A 40 -10.37 -14.34 20.51
C GLU A 40 -10.39 -14.29 22.05
N LEU A 41 -11.58 -14.26 22.63
CA LEU A 41 -11.76 -14.34 24.08
C LEU A 41 -11.30 -15.70 24.61
N ASP A 42 -11.72 -16.78 23.97
CA ASP A 42 -11.30 -18.15 24.33
C ASP A 42 -9.79 -18.33 24.25
N ASP A 43 -9.16 -17.84 23.17
CA ASP A 43 -7.71 -17.89 23.03
C ASP A 43 -7.00 -17.10 24.12
N MET A 44 -7.50 -15.91 24.45
CA MET A 44 -6.93 -15.06 25.48
C MET A 44 -7.08 -15.70 26.88
N GLU A 45 -8.25 -16.22 27.21
CA GLU A 45 -8.52 -16.86 28.50
C GLU A 45 -7.73 -18.16 28.69
N ARG A 46 -7.44 -18.87 27.62
CA ARG A 46 -6.59 -20.07 27.64
C ARG A 46 -5.16 -19.75 28.04
N PHE A 47 -4.63 -18.56 27.66
CA PHE A 47 -3.26 -18.15 27.99
C PHE A 47 -3.15 -17.48 29.35
N PHE A 48 -4.11 -16.62 29.72
CA PHE A 48 -4.00 -15.73 30.88
C PHE A 48 -5.04 -16.01 31.98
N GLY A 49 -5.96 -16.95 31.75
CA GLY A 49 -7.09 -17.21 32.64
C GLY A 49 -8.25 -16.24 32.41
N HIS A 50 -9.33 -16.46 33.17
CA HIS A 50 -10.51 -15.60 33.04
C HIS A 50 -10.23 -14.18 33.51
N LEU A 51 -10.76 -13.21 32.75
CA LEU A 51 -10.73 -11.81 33.15
C LEU A 51 -11.59 -11.59 34.41
N ALA A 52 -11.07 -10.82 35.36
CA ALA A 52 -11.81 -10.44 36.56
C ALA A 52 -13.02 -9.53 36.27
N GLN A 53 -12.95 -8.76 35.18
CA GLN A 53 -14.01 -7.87 34.69
C GLN A 53 -14.81 -8.51 33.55
N PRO A 54 -16.11 -8.18 33.43
CA PRO A 54 -16.93 -8.72 32.35
C PRO A 54 -16.48 -8.22 30.99
N VAL A 55 -16.45 -9.13 30.02
CA VAL A 55 -16.25 -8.86 28.59
C VAL A 55 -17.52 -9.30 27.87
N GLU A 56 -18.09 -8.42 27.03
CA GLU A 56 -19.23 -8.82 26.19
C GLU A 56 -18.72 -9.54 24.93
N VAL A 57 -19.46 -10.56 24.49
CA VAL A 57 -19.14 -11.31 23.27
C VAL A 57 -19.91 -10.70 22.10
N LEU A 58 -19.18 -10.40 21.01
CA LEU A 58 -19.78 -9.87 19.80
C LEU A 58 -20.73 -10.90 19.17
N HIS A 59 -21.89 -10.45 18.73
CA HIS A 59 -23.02 -11.20 18.18
C HIS A 59 -23.87 -11.96 19.22
N ASP A 60 -23.35 -12.28 20.41
CA ASP A 60 -24.10 -12.92 21.47
C ASP A 60 -24.75 -11.90 22.41
N HIS A 61 -23.90 -10.99 22.94
CA HIS A 61 -24.34 -9.96 23.88
C HIS A 61 -24.56 -8.60 23.23
N VAL A 62 -23.85 -8.31 22.14
CA VAL A 62 -23.84 -7.01 21.47
C VAL A 62 -23.76 -7.16 19.96
N ARG A 63 -24.49 -6.32 19.24
CA ARG A 63 -24.38 -6.22 17.78
C ARG A 63 -23.28 -5.23 17.39
N LEU A 64 -22.66 -5.45 16.25
CA LEU A 64 -21.58 -4.58 15.74
C LEU A 64 -21.98 -3.09 15.64
N PRO A 65 -23.21 -2.69 15.20
CA PRO A 65 -23.65 -1.29 15.20
C PRO A 65 -23.75 -0.63 16.57
N ASP A 66 -23.78 -1.42 17.66
CA ASP A 66 -23.87 -0.91 19.03
C ASP A 66 -22.48 -0.68 19.66
N VAL A 67 -21.40 -0.92 18.89
CA VAL A 67 -20.01 -0.66 19.25
C VAL A 67 -19.61 0.76 18.83
N GLU A 68 -18.97 1.50 19.73
CA GLU A 68 -18.54 2.87 19.44
C GLU A 68 -17.26 2.93 18.58
N LEU A 69 -16.34 2.00 18.82
CA LEU A 69 -15.00 1.99 18.21
C LEU A 69 -14.42 0.56 18.23
N VAL A 70 -13.61 0.22 17.23
CA VAL A 70 -12.81 -1.01 17.25
C VAL A 70 -11.35 -0.66 17.55
N MET A 71 -10.84 -1.12 18.67
CA MET A 71 -9.41 -1.08 19.01
C MET A 71 -8.71 -2.29 18.42
N VAL A 72 -7.81 -2.07 17.48
CA VAL A 72 -7.10 -3.13 16.76
C VAL A 72 -5.68 -3.24 17.27
N LEU A 73 -5.36 -4.36 17.91
CA LEU A 73 -4.06 -4.65 18.50
C LEU A 73 -3.22 -5.50 17.54
N GLY A 74 -2.37 -4.85 16.74
CA GLY A 74 -1.57 -5.51 15.72
C GLY A 74 -1.07 -4.58 14.63
N GLY A 75 -0.58 -5.17 13.53
CA GLY A 75 -0.10 -4.44 12.36
C GLY A 75 -1.20 -4.19 11.31
N ASP A 76 -0.78 -3.65 10.14
CA ASP A 76 -1.68 -3.30 9.04
C ASP A 76 -2.58 -4.47 8.61
N GLY A 77 -2.07 -5.71 8.58
CA GLY A 77 -2.88 -6.90 8.26
C GLY A 77 -4.03 -7.16 9.24
N THR A 78 -3.85 -6.85 10.52
CA THR A 78 -4.93 -6.95 11.53
C THR A 78 -5.97 -5.84 11.33
N ILE A 79 -5.53 -4.64 10.93
CA ILE A 79 -6.41 -3.53 10.59
C ILE A 79 -7.23 -3.84 9.34
N LEU A 80 -6.65 -4.49 8.32
CA LEU A 80 -7.39 -4.96 7.15
C LEU A 80 -8.49 -5.96 7.52
N ARG A 81 -8.22 -6.90 8.46
CA ARG A 81 -9.22 -7.83 8.99
C ARG A 81 -10.34 -7.08 9.73
N ALA A 82 -9.98 -6.10 10.55
CA ALA A 82 -10.95 -5.27 11.24
C ALA A 82 -11.82 -4.46 10.27
N ALA A 83 -11.23 -3.92 9.21
CA ALA A 83 -11.94 -3.19 8.17
C ALA A 83 -12.96 -4.07 7.43
N GLU A 84 -12.64 -5.35 7.20
CA GLU A 84 -13.60 -6.32 6.66
C GLU A 84 -14.79 -6.53 7.60
N LEU A 85 -14.52 -6.67 8.91
CA LEU A 85 -15.56 -6.88 9.91
C LEU A 85 -16.53 -5.70 9.99
N VAL A 86 -16.03 -4.47 9.94
CA VAL A 86 -16.86 -3.26 10.06
C VAL A 86 -17.37 -2.70 8.73
N ARG A 87 -17.17 -3.42 7.62
CA ARG A 87 -17.47 -2.90 6.27
C ARG A 87 -18.89 -2.36 6.11
N GLU A 88 -19.85 -3.02 6.74
CA GLU A 88 -21.27 -2.71 6.61
C GLU A 88 -21.81 -1.77 7.71
N VAL A 89 -20.92 -1.29 8.59
CA VAL A 89 -21.29 -0.43 9.72
C VAL A 89 -20.38 0.79 9.81
N ASP A 90 -20.90 1.83 10.43
CA ASP A 90 -20.22 3.12 10.60
C ASP A 90 -19.42 3.17 11.92
N VAL A 91 -18.42 2.25 12.06
CA VAL A 91 -17.61 2.16 13.28
C VAL A 91 -16.13 2.43 12.92
N PRO A 92 -15.48 3.42 13.56
CA PRO A 92 -14.08 3.72 13.29
C PRO A 92 -13.13 2.70 13.91
N LEU A 93 -11.98 2.51 13.25
CA LEU A 93 -10.89 1.63 13.68
C LEU A 93 -9.76 2.45 14.28
N LEU A 94 -9.29 2.09 15.46
CA LEU A 94 -8.08 2.64 16.06
C LEU A 94 -7.01 1.54 16.14
N GLY A 95 -5.95 1.66 15.36
CA GLY A 95 -4.86 0.69 15.35
C GLY A 95 -3.81 1.00 16.41
N VAL A 96 -3.48 0.02 17.24
CA VAL A 96 -2.35 0.05 18.18
C VAL A 96 -1.28 -0.91 17.68
N ASN A 97 -0.12 -0.38 17.34
CA ASN A 97 1.00 -1.15 16.83
C ASN A 97 1.74 -1.88 17.97
N LEU A 98 2.03 -3.15 17.78
CA LEU A 98 2.69 -3.98 18.78
C LEU A 98 4.18 -4.25 18.46
N GLY A 99 4.82 -3.43 17.63
CA GLY A 99 6.27 -3.54 17.42
C GLY A 99 6.79 -3.26 16.02
N HIS A 100 5.95 -3.28 14.97
CA HIS A 100 6.38 -2.97 13.61
C HIS A 100 5.63 -1.76 13.08
N VAL A 101 6.37 -0.71 12.70
CA VAL A 101 5.78 0.50 12.14
C VAL A 101 4.92 0.18 10.93
N GLY A 102 3.62 0.45 11.04
CA GLY A 102 2.63 0.37 9.97
C GLY A 102 2.25 1.75 9.43
N PHE A 103 1.46 1.78 8.37
CA PHE A 103 0.88 3.01 7.84
C PHE A 103 -0.52 3.29 8.39
N LEU A 104 -1.22 2.26 8.83
CA LEU A 104 -2.60 2.34 9.31
C LEU A 104 -2.69 2.51 10.83
N ALA A 105 -1.79 1.89 11.59
CA ALA A 105 -1.76 2.01 13.04
C ALA A 105 -1.42 3.44 13.49
N GLU A 106 -2.02 3.86 14.61
CA GLU A 106 -1.88 5.22 15.15
C GLU A 106 -0.98 5.28 16.38
N SER A 107 -1.16 4.36 17.31
CA SER A 107 -0.50 4.33 18.62
C SER A 107 0.49 3.17 18.72
N GLU A 108 1.41 3.25 19.65
CA GLU A 108 2.32 2.17 20.00
C GLU A 108 1.86 1.46 21.29
N ARG A 109 2.32 0.23 21.49
CA ARG A 109 1.98 -0.54 22.70
C ARG A 109 2.34 0.20 24.01
N ALA A 110 3.44 0.94 24.01
CA ALA A 110 3.89 1.70 25.18
C ALA A 110 2.86 2.76 25.62
N ASP A 111 2.01 3.20 24.68
CA ASP A 111 1.02 4.24 24.90
C ASP A 111 -0.40 3.67 25.08
N LEU A 112 -0.56 2.35 25.36
CA LEU A 112 -1.87 1.70 25.41
C LEU A 112 -2.80 2.34 26.46
N ALA A 113 -2.30 2.62 27.66
CA ALA A 113 -3.06 3.28 28.73
C ALA A 113 -3.53 4.68 28.30
N GLN A 114 -2.63 5.47 27.73
CA GLN A 114 -2.96 6.80 27.20
C GLN A 114 -3.95 6.73 26.04
N THR A 115 -3.83 5.71 25.18
CA THR A 115 -4.79 5.47 24.08
C THR A 115 -6.19 5.21 24.61
N VAL A 116 -6.32 4.42 25.69
CA VAL A 116 -7.62 4.18 26.34
C VAL A 116 -8.16 5.47 26.97
N GLU A 117 -7.34 6.31 27.56
CA GLU A 117 -7.76 7.63 28.09
C GLU A 117 -8.34 8.53 26.97
N TRP A 118 -7.67 8.60 25.80
CA TRP A 118 -8.19 9.35 24.65
C TRP A 118 -9.50 8.80 24.11
N ILE A 119 -9.68 7.48 24.12
CA ILE A 119 -10.97 6.87 23.75
C ILE A 119 -12.03 7.26 24.80
N ALA A 120 -11.70 7.19 26.10
CA ALA A 120 -12.60 7.50 27.18
C ALA A 120 -13.05 8.97 27.14
N SER A 121 -12.14 9.90 26.89
CA SER A 121 -12.41 11.35 26.75
C SER A 121 -12.93 11.75 25.36
N ARG A 122 -12.93 10.82 24.39
CA ARG A 122 -13.25 11.09 22.97
C ARG A 122 -12.29 12.09 22.31
N GLU A 123 -11.05 12.09 22.75
CA GLU A 123 -9.99 12.93 22.19
C GLU A 123 -9.36 12.26 20.97
N TYR A 124 -10.17 11.94 19.97
CA TYR A 124 -9.72 11.42 18.67
C TYR A 124 -10.53 12.05 17.55
N THR A 125 -9.94 12.14 16.39
CA THR A 125 -10.59 12.52 15.13
C THR A 125 -10.78 11.29 14.25
N VAL A 126 -11.77 11.34 13.34
CA VAL A 126 -11.99 10.24 12.40
C VAL A 126 -11.59 10.69 11.00
N GLU A 127 -10.66 9.94 10.42
CA GLU A 127 -10.16 10.12 9.06
C GLU A 127 -10.78 9.07 8.14
N GLU A 128 -11.30 9.49 7.00
CA GLU A 128 -11.82 8.58 5.99
C GLU A 128 -10.74 8.17 5.01
N ARG A 129 -10.62 6.88 4.77
CA ARG A 129 -9.71 6.29 3.79
C ARG A 129 -10.52 5.79 2.60
N MET A 130 -10.16 6.31 1.43
CA MET A 130 -10.72 5.86 0.16
C MET A 130 -10.55 4.35 0.00
N THR A 131 -11.60 3.67 -0.47
CA THR A 131 -11.57 2.26 -0.87
C THR A 131 -11.96 2.13 -2.33
N ILE A 132 -11.68 0.99 -2.92
CA ILE A 132 -12.08 0.64 -4.28
C ILE A 132 -13.13 -0.46 -4.27
N ASP A 133 -14.08 -0.34 -5.21
CA ASP A 133 -15.05 -1.35 -5.57
C ASP A 133 -14.49 -2.20 -6.70
N VAL A 134 -14.56 -3.52 -6.59
CA VAL A 134 -13.93 -4.46 -7.50
C VAL A 134 -14.94 -5.47 -7.99
N GLN A 135 -15.14 -5.54 -9.30
CA GLN A 135 -16.07 -6.45 -9.96
C GLN A 135 -15.35 -7.33 -10.96
N VAL A 136 -15.72 -8.60 -11.02
CA VAL A 136 -15.18 -9.54 -12.00
C VAL A 136 -16.31 -10.04 -12.90
N TRP A 137 -16.05 -9.94 -14.20
CA TRP A 137 -16.99 -10.32 -15.26
C TRP A 137 -16.38 -11.42 -16.14
N VAL A 138 -17.15 -12.41 -16.48
CA VAL A 138 -16.80 -13.44 -17.45
C VAL A 138 -17.95 -13.62 -18.41
N ARG A 139 -17.69 -13.47 -19.72
CA ARG A 139 -18.72 -13.57 -20.78
C ARG A 139 -19.94 -12.70 -20.52
N GLY A 140 -19.74 -11.48 -20.02
CA GLY A 140 -20.79 -10.51 -19.71
C GLY A 140 -21.59 -10.79 -18.43
N GLN A 141 -21.25 -11.83 -17.67
CA GLN A 141 -21.86 -12.11 -16.37
C GLN A 141 -20.91 -11.69 -15.24
N LYS A 142 -21.43 -10.96 -14.27
CA LYS A 142 -20.69 -10.63 -13.06
C LYS A 142 -20.62 -11.86 -12.15
N ILE A 143 -19.42 -12.39 -11.97
CA ILE A 143 -19.17 -13.61 -11.19
C ILE A 143 -18.69 -13.33 -9.78
N TRP A 144 -18.14 -12.13 -9.54
CA TRP A 144 -17.62 -11.75 -8.24
C TRP A 144 -17.70 -10.25 -8.01
N HIS A 145 -17.89 -9.86 -6.74
CA HIS A 145 -17.94 -8.48 -6.31
C HIS A 145 -17.35 -8.37 -4.92
N THR A 146 -16.43 -7.43 -4.74
CA THR A 146 -15.80 -7.12 -3.46
C THR A 146 -15.26 -5.70 -3.47
N TRP A 147 -14.44 -5.38 -2.49
CA TRP A 147 -13.79 -4.07 -2.32
C TRP A 147 -12.34 -4.26 -1.87
N ALA A 148 -11.53 -3.19 -1.84
CA ALA A 148 -10.22 -3.21 -1.22
C ALA A 148 -9.89 -1.84 -0.58
N LEU A 149 -9.15 -1.88 0.55
CA LEU A 149 -8.57 -0.70 1.18
C LEU A 149 -7.22 -0.36 0.57
N ASN A 150 -6.37 -1.38 0.35
CA ASN A 150 -5.07 -1.19 -0.27
C ASN A 150 -5.14 -1.33 -1.80
N GLU A 151 -5.35 -2.55 -2.28
CA GLU A 151 -5.26 -2.84 -3.71
C GLU A 151 -6.05 -4.09 -4.14
N ALA A 152 -6.33 -4.10 -5.44
CA ALA A 152 -6.71 -5.28 -6.21
C ALA A 152 -5.50 -5.67 -7.08
N ALA A 153 -4.87 -6.81 -6.79
CA ALA A 153 -3.72 -7.32 -7.51
C ALA A 153 -4.13 -8.48 -8.41
N ILE A 154 -3.92 -8.32 -9.70
CA ILE A 154 -4.12 -9.36 -10.70
C ILE A 154 -2.76 -9.98 -10.98
N GLU A 155 -2.61 -11.26 -10.75
CA GLU A 155 -1.35 -11.98 -10.94
C GLU A 155 -1.54 -13.20 -11.82
N LYS A 156 -0.47 -13.64 -12.48
CA LYS A 156 -0.48 -14.89 -13.23
C LYS A 156 -0.65 -16.08 -12.27
N ALA A 157 -1.53 -17.01 -12.61
CA ALA A 157 -1.74 -18.23 -11.83
C ALA A 157 -0.58 -19.23 -11.99
N ASN A 158 0.06 -19.25 -13.15
CA ASN A 158 1.14 -20.18 -13.49
C ASN A 158 2.48 -19.46 -13.65
N ARG A 159 3.55 -20.03 -13.10
CA ARG A 159 4.91 -19.42 -13.18
C ARG A 159 5.47 -19.40 -14.61
N GLU A 160 5.11 -20.36 -15.43
CA GLU A 160 5.73 -20.61 -16.73
C GLU A 160 5.19 -19.69 -17.84
N ARG A 161 4.01 -19.11 -17.68
CA ARG A 161 3.37 -18.28 -18.70
C ARG A 161 3.10 -16.88 -18.18
N MET A 162 3.39 -15.88 -18.99
CA MET A 162 2.97 -14.51 -18.74
C MET A 162 1.47 -14.37 -18.89
N LEU A 163 0.88 -13.50 -18.09
CA LEU A 163 -0.50 -13.09 -18.24
C LEU A 163 -0.57 -12.00 -19.33
N GLU A 164 -1.29 -12.25 -20.40
CA GLU A 164 -1.55 -11.24 -21.41
C GLU A 164 -2.83 -10.48 -21.09
N VAL A 165 -2.73 -9.17 -21.02
CA VAL A 165 -3.84 -8.31 -20.60
C VAL A 165 -4.02 -7.10 -21.50
N VAL A 166 -5.23 -6.55 -21.49
CA VAL A 166 -5.54 -5.20 -21.94
C VAL A 166 -5.92 -4.38 -20.72
N THR A 167 -5.31 -3.22 -20.55
CA THR A 167 -5.72 -2.23 -19.57
C THR A 167 -6.55 -1.14 -20.22
N GLU A 168 -7.60 -0.72 -19.53
CA GLU A 168 -8.50 0.34 -19.99
C GLU A 168 -8.67 1.41 -18.91
N VAL A 169 -8.86 2.64 -19.34
CA VAL A 169 -9.26 3.76 -18.50
C VAL A 169 -10.45 4.44 -19.15
N ASP A 170 -11.55 4.59 -18.40
CA ASP A 170 -12.78 5.22 -18.86
C ASP A 170 -13.31 4.61 -20.17
N GLU A 171 -13.38 3.26 -20.20
CA GLU A 171 -13.88 2.43 -21.32
C GLU A 171 -13.03 2.53 -22.60
N ARG A 172 -11.82 3.09 -22.51
CA ARG A 172 -10.88 3.19 -23.63
C ARG A 172 -9.65 2.32 -23.37
N PRO A 173 -9.32 1.43 -24.32
CA PRO A 173 -8.09 0.67 -24.25
C PRO A 173 -6.88 1.62 -24.16
N LEU A 174 -6.03 1.40 -23.19
CA LEU A 174 -4.81 2.16 -22.97
C LEU A 174 -3.59 1.44 -23.56
N THR A 175 -3.44 0.17 -23.21
CA THR A 175 -2.31 -0.65 -23.66
C THR A 175 -2.59 -2.14 -23.47
N SER A 176 -1.92 -2.96 -24.28
CA SER A 176 -1.95 -4.43 -24.18
C SER A 176 -0.52 -4.94 -24.07
N PHE A 177 -0.27 -5.82 -23.10
CA PHE A 177 1.06 -6.38 -22.86
C PHE A 177 1.00 -7.70 -22.10
N GLY A 178 2.13 -8.45 -22.14
CA GLY A 178 2.38 -9.57 -21.24
C GLY A 178 3.07 -9.10 -19.95
N SER A 179 2.65 -9.64 -18.81
CA SER A 179 3.21 -9.27 -17.50
C SER A 179 3.11 -10.41 -16.49
N ASP A 180 3.78 -10.25 -15.36
CA ASP A 180 3.56 -11.10 -14.19
C ASP A 180 2.29 -10.72 -13.43
N GLY A 181 1.83 -9.48 -13.58
CA GLY A 181 0.62 -8.98 -12.96
C GLY A 181 0.40 -7.49 -13.12
N ILE A 182 -0.67 -7.00 -12.53
CA ILE A 182 -1.04 -5.58 -12.43
C ILE A 182 -1.64 -5.33 -11.07
N VAL A 183 -1.22 -4.25 -10.42
CA VAL A 183 -1.79 -3.77 -9.16
C VAL A 183 -2.64 -2.53 -9.42
N LEU A 184 -3.89 -2.55 -8.98
CA LEU A 184 -4.82 -1.41 -8.97
C LEU A 184 -5.00 -0.97 -7.53
N ALA A 185 -4.42 0.16 -7.15
CA ALA A 185 -4.32 0.56 -5.76
C ALA A 185 -5.03 1.88 -5.43
N THR A 186 -5.39 2.01 -4.16
CA THR A 186 -5.79 3.27 -3.53
C THR A 186 -4.56 4.07 -3.09
N PRO A 187 -4.69 5.32 -2.63
CA PRO A 187 -3.60 6.05 -1.97
C PRO A 187 -3.05 5.29 -0.75
N THR A 188 -3.90 4.64 0.03
CA THR A 188 -3.48 3.80 1.17
C THR A 188 -2.62 2.63 0.69
N GLY A 189 -3.03 1.93 -0.37
CA GLY A 189 -2.30 0.82 -0.98
C GLY A 189 -1.02 1.23 -1.71
N SER A 190 -0.84 2.53 -2.00
CA SER A 190 0.38 3.02 -2.65
C SER A 190 1.66 2.78 -1.84
N THR A 191 1.53 2.48 -0.54
CA THR A 191 2.64 2.10 0.36
C THR A 191 2.66 0.61 0.71
N ALA A 192 1.78 -0.19 0.10
CA ALA A 192 1.69 -1.64 0.25
C ALA A 192 2.28 -2.37 -0.97
N TYR A 193 1.54 -3.25 -1.61
CA TYR A 193 2.06 -4.03 -2.75
C TYR A 193 2.40 -3.16 -3.96
N ALA A 194 1.62 -2.11 -4.23
CA ALA A 194 1.91 -1.17 -5.29
C ALA A 194 3.30 -0.52 -5.15
N PHE A 195 3.74 -0.22 -3.92
CA PHE A 195 5.10 0.27 -3.66
C PHE A 195 6.16 -0.75 -4.06
N SER A 196 6.00 -2.00 -3.66
CA SER A 196 6.94 -3.10 -4.00
C SER A 196 6.99 -3.36 -5.50
N ALA A 197 5.90 -3.10 -6.21
CA ALA A 197 5.83 -3.16 -7.67
C ALA A 197 6.42 -1.93 -8.39
N GLY A 198 6.96 -0.95 -7.66
CA GLY A 198 7.58 0.25 -8.22
C GLY A 198 6.59 1.40 -8.49
N GLY A 199 5.41 1.36 -7.89
CA GLY A 199 4.43 2.43 -7.92
C GLY A 199 4.85 3.66 -7.12
N PRO A 200 4.29 4.84 -7.42
CA PRO A 200 4.54 6.06 -6.65
C PRO A 200 3.83 6.00 -5.30
N VAL A 201 4.42 6.63 -4.28
CA VAL A 201 3.73 6.90 -3.03
C VAL A 201 2.75 8.05 -3.25
N VAL A 202 1.49 7.82 -2.89
CA VAL A 202 0.42 8.83 -2.95
C VAL A 202 -0.01 9.16 -1.53
N TRP A 203 -0.10 10.46 -1.22
CA TRP A 203 -0.56 10.92 0.08
C TRP A 203 -2.02 10.49 0.33
N PRO A 204 -2.37 10.08 1.54
CA PRO A 204 -3.72 9.59 1.84
C PRO A 204 -4.85 10.56 1.51
N GLU A 205 -4.58 11.87 1.61
CA GLU A 205 -5.53 12.94 1.32
C GLU A 205 -5.71 13.18 -0.20
N VAL A 206 -4.80 12.65 -1.02
CA VAL A 206 -4.88 12.76 -2.48
C VAL A 206 -5.70 11.60 -3.01
N GLU A 207 -6.99 11.82 -3.20
CA GLU A 207 -7.83 10.79 -3.81
C GLU A 207 -7.40 10.52 -5.26
N ALA A 208 -6.98 9.31 -5.52
CA ALA A 208 -6.52 8.85 -6.83
C ALA A 208 -6.64 7.33 -6.95
N LEU A 209 -6.64 6.83 -8.18
CA LEU A 209 -6.43 5.41 -8.47
C LEU A 209 -5.04 5.24 -9.08
N VAL A 210 -4.35 4.20 -8.66
CA VAL A 210 -2.98 3.90 -9.12
C VAL A 210 -2.97 2.59 -9.87
N ILE A 211 -2.34 2.57 -11.05
CA ILE A 211 -2.15 1.37 -11.88
C ILE A 211 -0.66 1.08 -11.93
N VAL A 212 -0.25 -0.10 -11.50
CA VAL A 212 1.16 -0.50 -11.47
C VAL A 212 1.33 -1.84 -12.17
N PRO A 213 1.91 -1.88 -13.37
CA PRO A 213 2.29 -3.13 -14.03
C PRO A 213 3.46 -3.82 -13.30
N ILE A 214 3.43 -5.14 -13.21
CA ILE A 214 4.50 -5.95 -12.62
C ILE A 214 5.22 -6.68 -13.74
N SER A 215 6.53 -6.46 -13.89
CA SER A 215 7.39 -7.11 -14.89
C SER A 215 6.78 -7.06 -16.31
N ALA A 216 6.20 -5.93 -16.70
CA ALA A 216 5.51 -5.81 -17.99
C ALA A 216 6.50 -5.77 -19.17
N HIS A 217 6.23 -6.58 -20.18
CA HIS A 217 6.91 -6.57 -21.47
C HIS A 217 6.20 -5.62 -22.45
N ALA A 218 6.46 -4.32 -22.29
CA ALA A 218 5.87 -3.26 -23.10
C ALA A 218 6.83 -2.09 -23.28
N LEU A 219 6.66 -1.34 -24.37
CA LEU A 219 7.41 -0.08 -24.59
C LEU A 219 7.04 0.97 -23.53
N PHE A 220 5.79 0.95 -23.08
CA PHE A 220 5.29 1.81 -22.00
C PHE A 220 4.76 0.93 -20.85
N ALA A 221 5.56 0.81 -19.80
CA ALA A 221 5.26 0.03 -18.60
C ALA A 221 5.43 0.88 -17.33
N LYS A 222 5.05 2.17 -17.40
CA LYS A 222 5.15 3.07 -16.25
C LYS A 222 3.88 3.01 -15.40
N PRO A 223 4.01 3.09 -14.07
CA PRO A 223 2.87 3.32 -13.21
C PRO A 223 2.10 4.58 -13.59
N LEU A 224 0.79 4.53 -13.47
CA LEU A 224 -0.11 5.64 -13.75
C LEU A 224 -0.90 6.01 -12.51
N VAL A 225 -1.13 7.31 -12.34
CA VAL A 225 -2.04 7.87 -11.35
C VAL A 225 -3.17 8.56 -12.11
N VAL A 226 -4.40 8.14 -11.85
CA VAL A 226 -5.58 8.64 -12.56
C VAL A 226 -6.63 9.19 -11.59
N SER A 227 -7.62 9.87 -12.13
CA SER A 227 -8.72 10.47 -11.34
C SER A 227 -9.42 9.41 -10.49
N PRO A 228 -9.85 9.73 -9.26
CA PRO A 228 -10.68 8.85 -8.45
C PRO A 228 -12.06 8.58 -9.08
N ARG A 229 -12.46 9.39 -10.05
CA ARG A 229 -13.71 9.21 -10.82
C ARG A 229 -13.57 8.31 -12.03
N SER A 230 -12.34 7.94 -12.40
CA SER A 230 -12.08 7.05 -13.53
C SER A 230 -12.54 5.62 -13.19
N ARG A 231 -12.96 4.93 -14.23
CA ARG A 231 -13.17 3.48 -14.24
C ARG A 231 -11.94 2.81 -14.83
N LEU A 232 -11.32 1.93 -14.07
CA LEU A 232 -10.24 1.09 -14.54
C LEU A 232 -10.78 -0.27 -14.94
N ALA A 233 -10.24 -0.86 -16.00
CA ALA A 233 -10.51 -2.25 -16.31
C ALA A 233 -9.24 -2.96 -16.77
N VAL A 234 -9.15 -4.24 -16.43
CA VAL A 234 -8.11 -5.16 -16.88
C VAL A 234 -8.80 -6.40 -17.43
N GLU A 235 -8.55 -6.71 -18.70
CA GLU A 235 -9.08 -7.91 -19.34
C GLU A 235 -7.94 -8.91 -19.59
N VAL A 236 -8.13 -10.15 -19.13
CA VAL A 236 -7.25 -11.28 -19.43
C VAL A 236 -7.56 -11.76 -20.84
N LEU A 237 -6.59 -11.67 -21.74
CA LEU A 237 -6.81 -12.02 -23.15
C LEU A 237 -7.03 -13.52 -23.35
N SER A 238 -8.06 -13.87 -24.11
CA SER A 238 -8.44 -15.28 -24.40
C SER A 238 -7.62 -15.94 -25.49
N ARG A 239 -6.67 -15.22 -26.13
CA ARG A 239 -5.80 -15.78 -27.17
C ARG A 239 -4.73 -16.74 -26.63
N THR A 240 -4.53 -16.75 -25.32
CA THR A 240 -3.67 -17.68 -24.60
C THR A 240 -4.48 -18.41 -23.54
N ASP A 241 -4.05 -19.62 -23.16
CA ASP A 241 -4.65 -20.36 -22.03
C ASP A 241 -4.14 -19.88 -20.67
N ALA A 242 -3.50 -18.69 -20.63
CA ALA A 242 -2.99 -18.12 -19.38
C ALA A 242 -4.14 -17.72 -18.47
N GLN A 243 -4.07 -18.16 -17.24
CA GLN A 243 -5.04 -17.82 -16.19
C GLN A 243 -4.41 -16.85 -15.20
N GLY A 244 -5.22 -15.95 -14.66
CA GLY A 244 -4.85 -15.07 -13.58
C GLY A 244 -5.55 -15.42 -12.27
N VAL A 245 -5.09 -14.79 -11.20
CA VAL A 245 -5.77 -14.77 -9.91
C VAL A 245 -5.86 -13.32 -9.48
N LEU A 246 -7.04 -12.90 -9.03
CA LEU A 246 -7.24 -11.60 -8.42
C LEU A 246 -7.17 -11.74 -6.90
N TRP A 247 -6.39 -10.87 -6.26
CA TRP A 247 -6.30 -10.73 -4.82
C TRP A 247 -6.73 -9.33 -4.40
N CYS A 248 -7.61 -9.23 -3.42
CA CYS A 248 -7.96 -7.96 -2.78
C CYS A 248 -7.42 -7.91 -1.35
N ASP A 249 -6.60 -6.90 -1.07
CA ASP A 249 -5.89 -6.70 0.21
C ASP A 249 -5.08 -7.94 0.67
N GLY A 250 -4.65 -8.80 -0.28
CA GLY A 250 -3.94 -10.06 0.00
C GLY A 250 -4.77 -11.10 0.78
N ARG A 251 -6.09 -10.93 0.89
CA ARG A 251 -6.97 -11.75 1.75
C ARG A 251 -8.10 -12.43 1.01
N ARG A 252 -8.72 -11.76 0.07
CA ARG A 252 -9.86 -12.25 -0.71
C ARG A 252 -9.42 -12.49 -2.14
N SER A 253 -9.70 -13.65 -2.69
CA SER A 253 -9.25 -13.99 -4.04
C SER A 253 -10.33 -14.65 -4.88
N VAL A 254 -10.15 -14.55 -6.19
CA VAL A 254 -10.95 -15.25 -7.20
C VAL A 254 -10.08 -15.56 -8.42
N ASP A 255 -10.29 -16.73 -9.03
CA ASP A 255 -9.61 -17.12 -10.24
C ASP A 255 -10.14 -16.33 -11.46
N LEU A 256 -9.22 -15.96 -12.34
CA LEU A 256 -9.50 -15.23 -13.56
C LEU A 256 -9.23 -16.13 -14.77
N PRO A 257 -10.26 -16.78 -15.35
CA PRO A 257 -10.11 -17.52 -16.58
C PRO A 257 -9.80 -16.59 -17.77
N PRO A 258 -9.31 -17.13 -18.90
CA PRO A 258 -9.18 -16.36 -20.13
C PRO A 258 -10.50 -15.67 -20.52
N GLY A 259 -10.42 -14.38 -20.86
CA GLY A 259 -11.59 -13.52 -21.13
C GLY A 259 -12.25 -12.95 -19.87
N ALA A 260 -11.66 -13.14 -18.69
CA ALA A 260 -12.13 -12.45 -17.47
C ALA A 260 -11.78 -10.97 -17.53
N ARG A 261 -12.72 -10.14 -17.11
CA ARG A 261 -12.58 -8.69 -17.00
C ARG A 261 -12.74 -8.25 -15.55
N VAL A 262 -11.76 -7.58 -15.03
CA VAL A 262 -11.77 -6.96 -13.70
C VAL A 262 -12.03 -5.47 -13.86
N GLU A 263 -13.08 -4.96 -13.23
CA GLU A 263 -13.40 -3.53 -13.20
C GLU A 263 -13.19 -2.97 -11.79
N VAL A 264 -12.56 -1.80 -11.71
CA VAL A 264 -12.26 -1.11 -10.46
C VAL A 264 -12.70 0.34 -10.54
N THR A 265 -13.44 0.76 -9.52
CA THR A 265 -13.88 2.15 -9.34
C THR A 265 -13.68 2.57 -7.88
N LYS A 266 -13.72 3.88 -7.59
CA LYS A 266 -13.80 4.35 -6.20
C LYS A 266 -15.09 3.83 -5.57
N SER A 267 -15.00 3.23 -4.38
CA SER A 267 -16.16 2.80 -3.61
C SER A 267 -16.82 3.99 -2.90
N ALA A 268 -18.14 3.91 -2.74
CA ALA A 268 -18.90 4.89 -1.96
C ALA A 268 -18.68 4.76 -0.44
N THR A 269 -18.22 3.60 0.03
CA THR A 269 -18.04 3.32 1.46
C THR A 269 -16.53 3.42 1.81
N PRO A 270 -16.08 4.45 2.54
CA PRO A 270 -14.71 4.55 3.02
C PRO A 270 -14.46 3.60 4.20
N VAL A 271 -13.20 3.43 4.58
CA VAL A 271 -12.80 2.91 5.89
C VAL A 271 -12.49 4.10 6.80
N ARG A 272 -13.03 4.08 8.01
CA ARG A 272 -12.84 5.13 9.01
C ARG A 272 -11.75 4.74 10.00
N LEU A 273 -10.74 5.59 10.11
CA LEU A 273 -9.63 5.41 11.06
C LEU A 273 -9.69 6.48 12.14
N ALA A 274 -9.75 6.07 13.39
CA ALA A 274 -9.62 6.98 14.52
C ALA A 274 -8.15 7.38 14.72
N ARG A 275 -7.91 8.68 14.92
CA ARG A 275 -6.60 9.29 15.07
C ARG A 275 -6.52 10.04 16.39
N THR A 276 -5.62 9.64 17.26
CA THR A 276 -5.35 10.28 18.56
C THR A 276 -4.29 11.37 18.45
N HIS A 277 -3.41 11.28 17.44
CA HIS A 277 -2.37 12.25 17.16
C HIS A 277 -2.37 12.62 15.68
N GLN A 278 -1.96 13.85 15.40
CA GLN A 278 -1.72 14.29 14.02
C GLN A 278 -0.25 14.01 13.62
N THR A 279 0.15 12.73 13.63
CA THR A 279 1.48 12.38 13.09
C THR A 279 1.47 12.56 11.58
N PRO A 280 2.28 13.47 11.03
CA PRO A 280 2.33 13.69 9.59
C PRO A 280 2.67 12.40 8.82
N PHE A 281 2.05 12.21 7.66
CA PHE A 281 2.31 11.04 6.82
C PHE A 281 3.80 10.92 6.43
N SER A 282 4.48 12.04 6.21
CA SER A 282 5.93 12.07 5.96
C SER A 282 6.75 11.45 7.09
N ALA A 283 6.37 11.67 8.34
CA ALA A 283 7.06 11.06 9.49
C ALA A 283 6.88 9.53 9.51
N ARG A 284 5.70 9.04 9.11
CA ARG A 284 5.43 7.59 8.96
C ARG A 284 6.28 6.98 7.84
N LEU A 285 6.44 7.69 6.70
CA LEU A 285 7.31 7.25 5.61
C LEU A 285 8.77 7.14 6.05
N VAL A 286 9.29 8.19 6.71
CA VAL A 286 10.66 8.20 7.25
C VAL A 286 10.88 7.02 8.18
N ARG A 287 9.95 6.77 9.07
CA ARG A 287 10.05 5.71 10.09
C ARG A 287 9.93 4.30 9.48
N LYS A 288 8.99 4.11 8.54
CA LYS A 288 8.73 2.82 7.91
C LYS A 288 9.84 2.37 6.97
N PHE A 289 10.39 3.31 6.19
CA PHE A 289 11.42 3.04 5.20
C PHE A 289 12.83 3.43 5.66
N GLU A 290 12.98 3.83 6.93
CA GLU A 290 14.25 4.26 7.51
C GLU A 290 14.96 5.30 6.64
N LEU A 291 14.17 6.26 6.11
CA LEU A 291 14.70 7.23 5.17
C LEU A 291 15.77 8.11 5.83
N PRO A 292 16.92 8.32 5.19
CA PRO A 292 17.97 9.17 5.72
C PRO A 292 17.53 10.64 5.69
N ILE A 293 17.12 11.17 6.84
CA ILE A 293 16.76 12.59 7.01
C ILE A 293 18.01 13.50 7.17
N HIS A 294 19.16 12.89 7.40
CA HIS A 294 20.44 13.58 7.35
C HIS A 294 21.09 13.26 6.01
N GLY A 295 21.54 14.27 5.29
CA GLY A 295 22.21 14.07 4.00
C GLY A 295 23.38 13.10 4.12
N TRP A 296 23.81 12.51 2.99
CA TRP A 296 24.92 11.55 2.93
C TRP A 296 26.26 12.05 3.55
N ARG A 297 26.38 13.35 3.82
CA ARG A 297 27.52 13.98 4.51
C ARG A 297 27.36 14.03 6.05
N GLY A 298 26.36 13.38 6.62
CA GLY A 298 26.05 13.37 8.05
C GLY A 298 25.09 14.50 8.49
N PRO A 299 24.77 14.56 9.77
CA PRO A 299 23.86 15.57 10.30
C PRO A 299 24.46 16.96 10.06
N VAL A 300 23.67 17.84 9.47
CA VAL A 300 24.01 19.27 9.43
C VAL A 300 23.99 19.73 10.87
N PRO A 301 25.07 20.30 11.42
CA PRO A 301 25.05 20.87 12.74
C PRO A 301 23.87 21.86 12.79
N LYS A 302 23.01 21.74 13.80
CA LYS A 302 22.02 22.79 14.07
C LYS A 302 22.84 24.07 14.25
N ALA A 303 22.76 25.00 13.29
CA ALA A 303 23.23 26.34 13.52
C ALA A 303 22.46 26.84 14.74
N ASP A 304 23.18 27.08 15.81
CA ASP A 304 22.60 27.70 17.00
C ASP A 304 21.81 28.91 16.52
N ALA A 305 20.53 28.90 16.82
CA ALA A 305 19.64 29.98 16.52
C ALA A 305 20.25 31.27 17.11
N VAL A 306 20.20 32.32 16.31
CA VAL A 306 20.56 33.70 16.61
C VAL A 306 21.99 34.08 16.20
N HIS A 307 22.19 34.28 14.92
CA HIS A 307 23.03 35.38 14.47
C HIS A 307 22.14 36.43 13.82
N THR A 308 21.68 37.36 14.62
CA THR A 308 21.24 38.72 14.15
C THR A 308 22.48 39.54 13.77
N GLY A 309 23.25 39.04 12.81
CA GLY A 309 24.33 39.78 12.18
C GLY A 309 23.97 40.09 10.73
N PRO A 310 24.49 41.17 10.12
CA PRO A 310 24.18 41.46 8.74
C PRO A 310 24.61 40.32 7.84
N ILE A 311 23.70 39.91 6.91
CA ILE A 311 23.92 38.85 5.93
C ILE A 311 25.23 39.17 5.19
N PRO A 312 26.25 38.28 5.20
CA PRO A 312 27.46 38.53 4.41
C PRO A 312 27.08 38.56 2.93
N VAL A 313 27.40 39.63 2.28
CA VAL A 313 27.23 39.79 0.82
C VAL A 313 28.02 38.68 0.15
N VAL A 314 27.28 37.72 -0.44
CA VAL A 314 27.87 36.66 -1.25
C VAL A 314 28.56 37.33 -2.42
N ARG A 315 29.89 37.40 -2.38
CA ARG A 315 30.68 37.83 -3.55
C ARG A 315 30.39 36.88 -4.69
N THR A 316 29.87 37.39 -5.77
CA THR A 316 29.70 36.65 -7.03
C THR A 316 30.97 35.89 -7.36
N PRO A 317 30.92 34.62 -7.69
CA PRO A 317 32.09 33.87 -8.12
C PRO A 317 32.74 34.54 -9.28
N ARG A 318 34.08 34.69 -9.28
CA ARG A 318 34.81 35.15 -10.47
C ARG A 318 34.41 34.25 -11.66
N PRO A 319 34.19 34.85 -12.84
CA PRO A 319 33.94 34.04 -14.03
C PRO A 319 35.12 33.10 -14.24
N MET A 320 34.83 31.82 -14.41
CA MET A 320 35.84 30.81 -14.76
C MET A 320 36.47 31.19 -16.09
N PRO A 321 37.82 31.03 -16.23
CA PRO A 321 38.45 31.19 -17.55
C PRO A 321 37.85 30.21 -18.54
N PRO A 322 37.72 30.56 -19.82
CA PRO A 322 37.14 29.68 -20.81
C PRO A 322 37.89 28.34 -20.87
N LEU A 323 37.15 27.23 -20.87
CA LEU A 323 37.66 25.90 -21.07
C LEU A 323 38.46 25.85 -22.37
N GLN A 324 39.75 25.54 -22.29
CA GLN A 324 40.55 25.24 -23.46
C GLN A 324 40.04 23.90 -24.03
N VAL A 325 39.39 23.97 -25.18
CA VAL A 325 39.04 22.79 -25.96
C VAL A 325 40.33 22.18 -26.50
N PRO A 326 40.61 20.90 -26.27
CA PRO A 326 41.78 20.24 -26.90
C PRO A 326 41.65 20.32 -28.42
N GLN A 327 42.66 20.85 -29.09
CA GLN A 327 42.70 20.86 -30.57
C GLN A 327 42.79 19.39 -31.03
N THR A 328 41.85 18.97 -31.85
CA THR A 328 41.87 17.71 -32.57
C THR A 328 43.08 17.71 -33.52
N PRO A 329 43.96 16.69 -33.53
CA PRO A 329 45.02 16.64 -34.51
C PRO A 329 44.49 16.51 -35.93
N GLU A 330 45.05 17.32 -36.85
CA GLU A 330 44.73 17.23 -38.28
C GLU A 330 45.00 15.83 -38.83
N PRO A 331 44.16 15.34 -39.75
CA PRO A 331 44.38 14.04 -40.38
C PRO A 331 45.61 14.10 -41.32
N GLN A 332 46.60 13.26 -41.05
CA GLN A 332 47.73 13.07 -41.96
C GLN A 332 47.21 12.52 -43.30
N ALA A 333 47.64 13.17 -44.38
CA ALA A 333 47.34 12.78 -45.75
C ALA A 333 47.86 11.36 -46.04
N ALA A 334 46.98 10.49 -46.53
CA ALA A 334 47.32 9.15 -46.99
C ALA A 334 48.11 9.25 -48.28
N GLY A 335 49.29 8.63 -48.30
CA GLY A 335 50.10 8.45 -49.51
C GLY A 335 49.49 7.45 -50.50
N PRO A 336 49.94 7.44 -51.77
CA PRO A 336 49.25 6.77 -52.87
C PRO A 336 49.33 5.25 -52.76
N HIS A 337 48.16 4.61 -52.92
CA HIS A 337 48.01 3.16 -53.11
C HIS A 337 48.61 2.73 -54.41
N THR A 338 49.55 1.79 -54.39
CA THR A 338 50.01 1.03 -55.54
C THR A 338 49.10 -0.17 -55.76
N ASP A 339 48.63 -0.26 -57.02
CA ASP A 339 47.86 -1.37 -57.56
C ASP A 339 48.52 -2.72 -57.34
N ARG A 340 47.77 -3.73 -56.99
CA ARG A 340 48.02 -5.14 -57.27
C ARG A 340 46.72 -5.82 -57.74
N PRO A 341 46.88 -6.75 -58.72
CA PRO A 341 45.77 -7.18 -59.58
C PRO A 341 44.93 -8.33 -58.99
N ASP A 342 43.71 -8.40 -59.51
CA ASP A 342 42.73 -9.45 -59.38
C ASP A 342 43.26 -10.88 -59.43
N THR A 343 42.76 -11.71 -58.54
CA THR A 343 42.59 -13.14 -58.80
C THR A 343 41.28 -13.58 -58.17
N ASP A 344 40.30 -13.83 -59.03
CA ASP A 344 39.12 -14.63 -58.78
C ASP A 344 39.48 -16.06 -58.31
N PRO A 345 38.66 -16.67 -57.48
CA PRO A 345 38.35 -18.09 -57.64
C PRO A 345 36.86 -18.38 -57.65
N ASP A 346 36.49 -18.98 -58.71
CA ASP A 346 35.49 -19.95 -59.12
C ASP A 346 34.55 -20.55 -58.04
N PRO A 347 33.25 -20.59 -58.30
CA PRO A 347 32.27 -21.23 -57.44
C PRO A 347 31.96 -22.64 -57.94
N SER A 348 32.30 -23.67 -57.20
CA SER A 348 31.59 -24.97 -57.21
C SER A 348 32.14 -25.91 -56.15
N THR A 349 31.26 -26.38 -55.28
CA THR A 349 30.97 -27.77 -54.92
C THR A 349 30.23 -27.82 -53.58
N ALA A 350 29.03 -28.04 -53.65
CA ALA A 350 28.18 -29.10 -53.14
C ALA A 350 28.71 -30.01 -52.02
N LYS A 351 28.15 -29.94 -50.84
CA LYS A 351 27.28 -30.98 -50.26
C LYS A 351 26.67 -30.50 -48.97
#